data_35e6418bcec282a1a19319b04ee37c3c
#
_entry.id   35e6418bcec282a1a19319b04ee37c3c
#
_cell.length_a   1.000
_cell.length_b   1.000
_cell.length_c   1.000
_cell.angle_alpha   90.00
_cell.angle_beta   90.00
_cell.angle_gamma   90.00
#
_symmetry.space_group_name_H-M   'P 1'
#
loop_
_entity.id
_entity.type
_entity.pdbx_description
1 polymer ?
#
loop_
_entity_poly.entity_id
_entity_poly.type
_entity_poly.pdbx_seq_one_letter_code
_entity_poly.pdbx_strand_id
1 'polypeptide(L)'
;MKRIMTPLSMMGADITSELGNDCAPLLINGKELHGIYYNSPVASAQVKSCVLLAGLYADGETSVTEPYVSRNHTELMLESFGGNIKTEGTTATVKPVDKLVGQKILVPGDISSAAYFLVAGLITPNSCITIKNVGINPTRDGILEVIKAMGGDMEYSNVVSGCGEPTADITVRTSSLKGCVIEGSIIPKLIDEIPAIAVLACFAAVSYTHLTLP
;
A
#
# COMPACT_ATOMS: atom_id res chain seq x y z
N MET A 1 -17.65 -7.94 -4.26
CA MET A 1 -17.66 -7.61 -2.82
C MET A 1 -17.41 -8.82 -1.92
N LYS A 2 -17.49 -10.03 -2.44
CA LYS A 2 -17.34 -11.29 -1.69
C LYS A 2 -16.10 -11.35 -0.78
N ARG A 3 -14.94 -10.88 -1.27
CA ARG A 3 -13.69 -10.87 -0.47
C ARG A 3 -13.75 -10.07 0.84
N ILE A 4 -14.71 -9.12 0.95
CA ILE A 4 -14.98 -8.36 2.17
C ILE A 4 -16.11 -9.03 2.97
N MET A 5 -17.16 -9.47 2.28
CA MET A 5 -18.33 -10.09 2.93
C MET A 5 -17.94 -11.37 3.69
N THR A 6 -17.07 -12.20 3.09
CA THR A 6 -16.65 -13.48 3.70
C THR A 6 -16.02 -13.30 5.08
N PRO A 7 -14.93 -12.53 5.28
CA PRO A 7 -14.34 -12.37 6.59
C PRO A 7 -15.26 -11.64 7.57
N LEU A 8 -16.02 -10.65 7.13
CA LEU A 8 -16.96 -9.95 8.00
C LEU A 8 -18.10 -10.88 8.49
N SER A 9 -18.63 -11.77 7.62
CA SER A 9 -19.60 -12.76 8.03
C SER A 9 -19.01 -13.76 9.04
N MET A 10 -17.74 -14.13 8.90
CA MET A 10 -17.02 -14.94 9.90
C MET A 10 -16.91 -14.23 11.26
N MET A 11 -16.86 -12.89 11.28
CA MET A 11 -16.89 -12.07 12.49
C MET A 11 -18.32 -11.94 13.08
N GLY A 12 -19.35 -12.51 12.43
CA GLY A 12 -20.74 -12.41 12.84
C GLY A 12 -21.53 -11.27 12.21
N ALA A 13 -20.93 -10.51 11.27
CA ALA A 13 -21.63 -9.46 10.57
C ALA A 13 -22.79 -10.01 9.71
N ASP A 14 -23.91 -9.32 9.75
CA ASP A 14 -25.04 -9.58 8.85
C ASP A 14 -24.90 -8.69 7.61
N ILE A 15 -24.25 -9.22 6.61
CA ILE A 15 -23.92 -8.51 5.37
C ILE A 15 -24.29 -9.39 4.16
N THR A 16 -25.11 -8.85 3.28
CA THR A 16 -25.58 -9.54 2.08
C THR A 16 -25.53 -8.64 0.85
N SER A 17 -25.37 -9.24 -0.33
CA SER A 17 -25.58 -8.54 -1.59
C SER A 17 -27.06 -8.50 -1.91
N GLU A 18 -27.64 -7.31 -2.09
CA GLU A 18 -29.06 -7.13 -2.36
C GLU A 18 -29.52 -7.87 -3.62
N LEU A 19 -28.65 -7.98 -4.61
CA LEU A 19 -28.91 -8.67 -5.87
C LEU A 19 -28.47 -10.15 -5.87
N GLY A 20 -27.93 -10.65 -4.75
CA GLY A 20 -27.49 -12.04 -4.62
C GLY A 20 -26.30 -12.44 -5.51
N ASN A 21 -25.55 -11.49 -6.04
CA ASN A 21 -24.45 -11.68 -7.00
C ASN A 21 -23.06 -11.35 -6.45
N ASP A 22 -22.93 -11.25 -5.12
CA ASP A 22 -21.69 -10.85 -4.42
C ASP A 22 -21.14 -9.46 -4.80
N CYS A 23 -21.98 -8.62 -5.42
CA CYS A 23 -21.67 -7.23 -5.81
C CYS A 23 -22.48 -6.22 -4.98
N ALA A 24 -22.14 -4.95 -5.09
CA ALA A 24 -22.96 -3.85 -4.56
C ALA A 24 -24.29 -3.75 -5.33
N PRO A 25 -25.37 -3.21 -4.72
CA PRO A 25 -25.42 -2.69 -3.35
C PRO A 25 -25.42 -3.79 -2.29
N LEU A 26 -24.89 -3.43 -1.10
CA LEU A 26 -24.86 -4.32 0.05
C LEU A 26 -25.87 -3.87 1.11
N LEU A 27 -26.59 -4.83 1.68
CA LEU A 27 -27.38 -4.64 2.87
C LEU A 27 -26.56 -5.06 4.09
N ILE A 28 -26.44 -4.17 5.06
CA ILE A 28 -25.69 -4.40 6.30
C ILE A 28 -26.61 -4.11 7.47
N ASN A 29 -26.87 -5.14 8.27
CA ASN A 29 -27.58 -4.99 9.54
C ASN A 29 -26.55 -5.03 10.67
N GLY A 30 -26.50 -3.98 11.48
CA GLY A 30 -25.55 -3.88 12.59
C GLY A 30 -25.74 -5.00 13.59
N LYS A 31 -24.64 -5.67 13.95
CA LYS A 31 -24.57 -6.72 14.97
C LYS A 31 -23.29 -6.62 15.76
N GLU A 32 -23.27 -7.23 16.95
CA GLU A 32 -22.04 -7.45 17.69
C GLU A 32 -21.10 -8.37 16.88
N LEU A 33 -19.82 -7.98 16.82
CA LEU A 33 -18.79 -8.74 16.13
C LEU A 33 -17.92 -9.48 17.15
N HIS A 34 -17.37 -10.61 16.73
CA HIS A 34 -16.37 -11.35 17.49
C HIS A 34 -15.04 -11.42 16.74
N GLY A 35 -13.95 -11.52 17.50
CA GLY A 35 -12.61 -11.63 16.93
C GLY A 35 -12.41 -12.91 16.13
N ILE A 36 -11.61 -12.85 15.07
CA ILE A 36 -11.27 -13.98 14.22
C ILE A 36 -9.79 -14.02 13.86
N TYR A 37 -9.32 -15.21 13.52
CA TYR A 37 -8.02 -15.43 12.86
C TYR A 37 -8.28 -15.72 11.38
N TYR A 38 -8.06 -14.71 10.52
CA TYR A 38 -8.36 -14.80 9.11
C TYR A 38 -7.11 -15.01 8.26
N ASN A 39 -7.03 -16.15 7.58
CA ASN A 39 -5.99 -16.39 6.57
C ASN A 39 -6.52 -15.93 5.21
N SER A 40 -6.00 -14.79 4.74
CA SER A 40 -6.40 -14.22 3.46
C SER A 40 -5.80 -15.04 2.30
N PRO A 41 -6.61 -15.47 1.32
CA PRO A 41 -6.11 -16.22 0.16
C PRO A 41 -5.23 -15.40 -0.77
N VAL A 42 -5.28 -14.07 -0.65
CA VAL A 42 -4.52 -13.11 -1.46
C VAL A 42 -3.99 -11.98 -0.59
N ALA A 43 -2.87 -11.40 -0.98
CA ALA A 43 -2.37 -10.17 -0.37
C ALA A 43 -3.25 -8.99 -0.81
N SER A 44 -3.98 -8.40 0.14
CA SER A 44 -4.90 -7.30 -0.14
C SER A 44 -5.04 -6.35 1.05
N ALA A 45 -4.38 -5.21 0.96
CA ALA A 45 -4.48 -4.17 1.98
C ALA A 45 -5.94 -3.75 2.26
N GLN A 46 -6.81 -3.78 1.26
CA GLN A 46 -8.24 -3.44 1.44
C GLN A 46 -8.96 -4.45 2.31
N VAL A 47 -8.72 -5.74 2.10
CA VAL A 47 -9.31 -6.82 2.92
C VAL A 47 -8.75 -6.77 4.33
N LYS A 48 -7.43 -6.67 4.45
CA LYS A 48 -6.74 -6.55 5.75
C LYS A 48 -7.26 -5.36 6.54
N SER A 49 -7.28 -4.17 5.95
CA SER A 49 -7.79 -2.95 6.60
C SER A 49 -9.24 -3.09 7.04
N CYS A 50 -10.09 -3.69 6.20
CA CYS A 50 -11.50 -3.91 6.54
C CYS A 50 -11.64 -4.79 7.77
N VAL A 51 -10.93 -5.91 7.83
CA VAL A 51 -11.00 -6.86 8.96
C VAL A 51 -10.38 -6.25 10.23
N LEU A 52 -9.25 -5.56 10.12
CA LEU A 52 -8.63 -4.89 11.28
C LEU A 52 -9.51 -3.77 11.84
N LEU A 53 -10.14 -2.96 10.98
CA LEU A 53 -11.07 -1.91 11.42
C LEU A 53 -12.33 -2.49 12.07
N ALA A 54 -12.86 -3.58 11.53
CA ALA A 54 -13.96 -4.31 12.17
C ALA A 54 -13.52 -4.90 13.52
N GLY A 55 -12.29 -5.41 13.60
CA GLY A 55 -11.69 -5.95 14.82
C GLY A 55 -11.58 -4.95 15.97
N LEU A 56 -11.55 -3.64 15.71
CA LEU A 56 -11.61 -2.62 16.77
C LEU A 56 -12.93 -2.64 17.57
N TYR A 57 -13.99 -3.16 16.96
CA TYR A 57 -15.34 -3.23 17.54
C TYR A 57 -15.75 -4.67 17.89
N ALA A 58 -14.85 -5.63 17.70
CA ALA A 58 -15.13 -7.03 17.96
C ALA A 58 -14.94 -7.38 19.45
N ASP A 59 -15.60 -8.43 19.90
CA ASP A 59 -15.29 -9.06 21.17
C ASP A 59 -14.09 -9.99 20.98
N GLY A 60 -12.93 -9.54 21.48
CA GLY A 60 -11.66 -10.27 21.40
C GLY A 60 -10.72 -9.86 20.28
N GLU A 61 -9.64 -10.60 20.18
CA GLU A 61 -8.53 -10.34 19.25
C GLU A 61 -8.90 -10.74 17.81
N THR A 62 -8.49 -9.91 16.87
CA THR A 62 -8.66 -10.19 15.43
C THR A 62 -7.31 -10.14 14.74
N SER A 63 -6.99 -11.17 13.95
CA SER A 63 -5.78 -11.20 13.14
C SER A 63 -6.04 -11.51 11.68
N VAL A 64 -5.20 -10.96 10.82
CA VAL A 64 -5.17 -11.24 9.38
C VAL A 64 -3.76 -11.65 8.99
N THR A 65 -3.65 -12.85 8.41
CA THR A 65 -2.41 -13.36 7.82
C THR A 65 -2.54 -13.34 6.30
N GLU A 66 -1.58 -12.75 5.62
CA GLU A 66 -1.52 -12.65 4.16
C GLU A 66 -0.41 -13.55 3.60
N PRO A 67 -0.49 -14.03 2.33
CA PRO A 67 0.58 -14.80 1.71
C PRO A 67 1.85 -13.96 1.47
N TYR A 68 1.70 -12.65 1.28
CA TYR A 68 2.77 -11.66 1.12
C TYR A 68 2.38 -10.38 1.85
N VAL A 69 3.36 -9.58 2.26
CA VAL A 69 3.09 -8.28 2.90
C VAL A 69 2.42 -7.34 1.90
N SER A 70 1.21 -6.90 2.21
CA SER A 70 0.54 -5.81 1.50
C SER A 70 0.79 -4.47 2.19
N ARG A 71 0.27 -3.37 1.61
CA ARG A 71 0.36 -2.01 2.20
C ARG A 71 -0.07 -2.01 3.67
N ASN A 72 0.71 -1.33 4.52
CA ASN A 72 0.55 -1.33 5.98
C ASN A 72 0.10 0.02 6.55
N HIS A 73 -0.48 0.90 5.74
CA HIS A 73 -0.91 2.24 6.18
C HIS A 73 -1.91 2.19 7.33
N THR A 74 -2.83 1.23 7.33
CA THR A 74 -3.83 1.07 8.39
C THR A 74 -3.18 0.71 9.71
N GLU A 75 -2.20 -0.20 9.68
CA GLU A 75 -1.47 -0.62 10.86
C GLU A 75 -0.71 0.56 11.48
N LEU A 76 0.06 1.29 10.67
CA LEU A 76 0.82 2.46 11.10
C LEU A 76 -0.09 3.57 11.65
N MET A 77 -1.23 3.81 10.99
CA MET A 77 -2.18 4.81 11.42
C MET A 77 -2.88 4.42 12.74
N LEU A 78 -3.31 3.17 12.87
CA LEU A 78 -3.91 2.68 14.11
C LEU A 78 -2.93 2.75 15.28
N GLU A 79 -1.67 2.36 15.07
CA GLU A 79 -0.61 2.48 16.08
C GLU A 79 -0.42 3.94 16.51
N SER A 80 -0.34 4.87 15.55
CA SER A 80 -0.18 6.30 15.85
C SER A 80 -1.37 6.90 16.61
N PHE A 81 -2.57 6.35 16.44
CA PHE A 81 -3.77 6.73 17.18
C PHE A 81 -3.92 6.04 18.54
N GLY A 82 -2.91 5.27 18.98
CA GLY A 82 -2.94 4.54 20.23
C GLY A 82 -3.76 3.25 20.18
N GLY A 83 -4.03 2.72 18.98
CA GLY A 83 -4.62 1.41 18.79
C GLY A 83 -3.69 0.30 19.25
N ASN A 84 -4.27 -0.78 19.76
CA ASN A 84 -3.51 -1.97 20.14
C ASN A 84 -3.34 -2.88 18.92
N ILE A 85 -2.34 -2.59 18.11
CA ILE A 85 -2.03 -3.33 16.89
C ILE A 85 -0.60 -3.86 16.93
N LYS A 86 -0.40 -5.06 16.40
CA LYS A 86 0.90 -5.72 16.30
C LYS A 86 1.05 -6.37 14.95
N THR A 87 2.20 -6.20 14.32
CA THR A 87 2.52 -6.85 13.04
C THR A 87 3.73 -7.76 13.20
N GLU A 88 3.58 -9.03 12.82
CA GLU A 88 4.63 -10.04 12.82
C GLU A 88 4.68 -10.74 11.46
N GLY A 89 5.72 -10.47 10.69
CA GLY A 89 5.85 -11.01 9.31
C GLY A 89 4.68 -10.58 8.42
N THR A 90 3.87 -11.53 7.99
CA THR A 90 2.68 -11.29 7.15
C THR A 90 1.37 -11.24 7.94
N THR A 91 1.44 -11.25 9.27
CA THR A 91 0.26 -11.25 10.15
C THR A 91 0.15 -9.91 10.87
N ALA A 92 -1.00 -9.27 10.74
CA ALA A 92 -1.39 -8.11 11.52
C ALA A 92 -2.50 -8.50 12.50
N THR A 93 -2.35 -8.10 13.77
CA THR A 93 -3.27 -8.43 14.85
C THR A 93 -3.72 -7.15 15.54
N VAL A 94 -5.01 -7.01 15.77
CA VAL A 94 -5.61 -5.89 16.51
C VAL A 94 -6.41 -6.39 17.69
N LYS A 95 -6.37 -5.63 18.79
CA LYS A 95 -7.26 -5.80 19.94
C LYS A 95 -8.13 -4.57 20.10
N PRO A 96 -9.39 -4.73 20.51
CA PRO A 96 -10.24 -3.59 20.86
C PRO A 96 -9.57 -2.67 21.88
N VAL A 97 -9.82 -1.39 21.76
CA VAL A 97 -9.40 -0.36 22.71
C VAL A 97 -10.58 0.54 23.02
N ASP A 98 -10.62 1.10 24.22
CA ASP A 98 -11.74 1.97 24.65
C ASP A 98 -11.90 3.19 23.74
N LYS A 99 -10.79 3.73 23.25
CA LYS A 99 -10.77 4.88 22.35
C LYS A 99 -9.47 4.98 21.56
N LEU A 100 -9.56 5.53 20.37
CA LEU A 100 -8.42 6.05 19.62
C LEU A 100 -8.24 7.55 19.92
N VAL A 101 -6.99 8.02 19.89
CA VAL A 101 -6.64 9.40 20.17
C VAL A 101 -6.31 10.12 18.87
N GLY A 102 -7.06 11.17 18.56
CA GLY A 102 -6.83 11.98 17.35
C GLY A 102 -5.42 12.58 17.33
N GLN A 103 -4.79 12.54 16.17
CA GLN A 103 -3.44 13.04 15.93
C GLN A 103 -3.43 14.14 14.87
N LYS A 104 -2.41 15.01 14.92
CA LYS A 104 -2.15 15.95 13.84
C LYS A 104 -1.40 15.23 12.72
N ILE A 105 -2.06 15.05 11.58
CA ILE A 105 -1.50 14.35 10.43
C ILE A 105 -1.17 15.36 9.34
N LEU A 106 0.07 15.30 8.84
CA LEU A 106 0.44 15.93 7.58
C LEU A 106 0.32 14.85 6.49
N VAL A 107 -0.68 14.99 5.63
CA VAL A 107 -0.90 14.02 4.55
C VAL A 107 0.27 14.08 3.56
N PRO A 108 0.96 12.96 3.30
CA PRO A 108 2.05 12.92 2.32
C PRO A 108 1.54 13.05 0.89
N GLY A 109 2.43 13.49 -0.01
CA GLY A 109 2.20 13.40 -1.44
C GLY A 109 2.12 11.92 -1.88
N ASP A 110 1.19 11.62 -2.79
CA ASP A 110 1.00 10.27 -3.29
C ASP A 110 2.12 9.86 -4.26
N ILE A 111 2.79 8.74 -3.97
CA ILE A 111 3.88 8.22 -4.80
C ILE A 111 3.42 7.85 -6.21
N SER A 112 2.19 7.37 -6.40
CA SER A 112 1.64 7.07 -7.73
C SER A 112 1.49 8.32 -8.58
N SER A 113 1.06 9.42 -7.99
CA SER A 113 0.99 10.73 -8.68
C SER A 113 2.39 11.29 -8.94
N ALA A 114 3.31 11.15 -7.98
CA ALA A 114 4.69 11.58 -8.12
C ALA A 114 5.43 10.81 -9.23
N ALA A 115 5.10 9.53 -9.43
CA ALA A 115 5.73 8.64 -10.41
C ALA A 115 5.83 9.25 -11.82
N TYR A 116 4.78 9.91 -12.28
CA TYR A 116 4.76 10.53 -13.61
C TYR A 116 5.77 11.67 -13.72
N PHE A 117 5.93 12.47 -12.68
CA PHE A 117 6.91 13.56 -12.64
C PHE A 117 8.33 13.02 -12.43
N LEU A 118 8.51 11.95 -11.67
CA LEU A 118 9.80 11.28 -11.53
C LEU A 118 10.25 10.74 -12.90
N VAL A 119 9.37 10.04 -13.61
CA VAL A 119 9.66 9.54 -14.97
C VAL A 119 9.98 10.70 -15.91
N ALA A 120 9.16 11.77 -15.94
CA ALA A 120 9.41 12.94 -16.77
C ALA A 120 10.78 13.57 -16.49
N GLY A 121 11.17 13.69 -15.21
CA GLY A 121 12.47 14.22 -14.82
C GLY A 121 13.66 13.38 -15.26
N LEU A 122 13.49 12.05 -15.31
CA LEU A 122 14.54 11.11 -15.73
C LEU A 122 14.75 11.08 -17.25
N ILE A 123 13.67 11.22 -18.04
CA ILE A 123 13.72 11.07 -19.51
C ILE A 123 13.89 12.40 -20.26
N THR A 124 13.53 13.53 -19.65
CA THR A 124 13.63 14.84 -20.30
C THR A 124 15.06 15.34 -20.26
N PRO A 125 15.66 15.76 -21.40
CA PRO A 125 17.03 16.29 -21.43
C PRO A 125 17.21 17.52 -20.53
N ASN A 126 18.32 17.56 -19.80
CA ASN A 126 18.70 18.65 -18.89
C ASN A 126 17.67 18.96 -17.81
N SER A 127 16.89 17.97 -17.43
CA SER A 127 15.87 18.09 -16.38
C SER A 127 16.47 17.88 -14.99
N CYS A 128 15.91 18.65 -14.03
CA CYS A 128 16.10 18.42 -12.59
C CYS A 128 14.79 18.79 -11.91
N ILE A 129 14.08 17.79 -11.38
CA ILE A 129 12.77 17.96 -10.75
C ILE A 129 12.85 17.49 -9.30
N THR A 130 12.37 18.33 -8.38
CA THR A 130 12.20 17.96 -6.97
C THR A 130 10.71 17.90 -6.63
N ILE A 131 10.23 16.76 -6.17
CA ILE A 131 8.88 16.56 -5.68
C ILE A 131 8.93 16.49 -4.16
N LYS A 132 8.18 17.35 -3.50
CA LYS A 132 8.27 17.53 -2.04
C LYS A 132 7.27 16.67 -1.29
N ASN A 133 7.66 16.25 -0.08
CA ASN A 133 6.82 15.55 0.89
C ASN A 133 6.13 14.31 0.30
N VAL A 134 6.83 13.51 -0.47
CA VAL A 134 6.31 12.28 -1.07
C VAL A 134 6.37 11.16 -0.05
N GLY A 135 5.30 10.36 0.06
CA GLY A 135 5.30 9.15 0.86
C GLY A 135 6.27 8.11 0.30
N ILE A 136 7.18 7.64 1.15
CA ILE A 136 8.19 6.63 0.82
C ILE A 136 8.03 5.37 1.67
N ASN A 137 6.78 4.96 1.91
CA ASN A 137 6.49 3.73 2.65
C ASN A 137 7.09 2.52 1.94
N PRO A 138 7.90 1.67 2.63
CA PRO A 138 8.56 0.50 2.03
C PRO A 138 7.63 -0.54 1.42
N THR A 139 6.33 -0.50 1.74
CA THR A 139 5.32 -1.37 1.14
C THR A 139 4.73 -0.80 -0.16
N ARG A 140 5.21 0.39 -0.59
CA ARG A 140 4.67 1.13 -1.73
C ARG A 140 5.72 1.88 -2.58
N ASP A 141 6.98 1.74 -2.24
CA ASP A 141 8.11 2.45 -2.87
C ASP A 141 8.73 1.70 -4.06
N GLY A 142 8.07 0.67 -4.58
CA GLY A 142 8.61 -0.20 -5.62
C GLY A 142 9.11 0.54 -6.86
N ILE A 143 8.45 1.64 -7.27
CA ILE A 143 8.94 2.46 -8.39
C ILE A 143 10.31 3.08 -8.10
N LEU A 144 10.58 3.47 -6.86
CA LEU A 144 11.87 4.05 -6.47
C LEU A 144 12.98 3.00 -6.52
N GLU A 145 12.67 1.75 -6.14
CA GLU A 145 13.58 0.61 -6.30
C GLU A 145 13.88 0.36 -7.79
N VAL A 146 12.86 0.41 -8.66
CA VAL A 146 13.00 0.23 -10.11
C VAL A 146 13.83 1.36 -10.73
N ILE A 147 13.55 2.62 -10.41
CA ILE A 147 14.33 3.77 -10.90
C ILE A 147 15.81 3.59 -10.54
N LYS A 148 16.11 3.20 -9.32
CA LYS A 148 17.48 2.93 -8.87
C LYS A 148 18.12 1.77 -9.62
N ALA A 149 17.40 0.66 -9.82
CA ALA A 149 17.88 -0.51 -10.57
C ALA A 149 18.16 -0.16 -12.04
N MET A 150 17.37 0.73 -12.64
CA MET A 150 17.58 1.24 -13.99
C MET A 150 18.73 2.26 -14.10
N GLY A 151 19.35 2.64 -12.98
CA GLY A 151 20.46 3.63 -12.94
C GLY A 151 20.00 5.07 -13.02
N GLY A 152 18.75 5.36 -12.63
CA GLY A 152 18.23 6.72 -12.53
C GLY A 152 18.95 7.54 -11.47
N ASP A 153 19.31 8.78 -11.79
CA ASP A 153 19.88 9.76 -10.86
C ASP A 153 18.76 10.29 -9.96
N MET A 154 18.70 9.76 -8.76
CA MET A 154 17.66 10.05 -7.78
C MET A 154 18.27 10.27 -6.39
N GLU A 155 17.82 11.31 -5.72
CA GLU A 155 18.29 11.72 -4.40
C GLU A 155 17.10 11.99 -3.46
N TYR A 156 17.26 11.59 -2.20
CA TYR A 156 16.31 11.91 -1.12
C TYR A 156 16.85 13.05 -0.27
N SER A 157 15.98 13.97 0.10
CA SER A 157 16.24 15.01 1.08
C SER A 157 15.04 15.20 2.01
N ASN A 158 15.23 15.89 3.13
CA ASN A 158 14.18 16.18 4.09
C ASN A 158 13.37 14.93 4.51
N VAL A 159 14.07 13.80 4.73
CA VAL A 159 13.43 12.56 5.16
C VAL A 159 12.85 12.75 6.56
N VAL A 160 11.55 12.52 6.71
CA VAL A 160 10.82 12.62 7.97
C VAL A 160 10.07 11.32 8.21
N SER A 161 10.21 10.79 9.41
CA SER A 161 9.40 9.66 9.90
C SER A 161 8.42 10.21 10.94
N GLY A 162 7.24 10.64 10.50
CA GLY A 162 6.21 11.23 11.36
C GLY A 162 4.91 10.44 11.31
N CYS A 163 4.24 10.28 12.45
CA CYS A 163 2.94 9.57 12.57
C CYS A 163 2.89 8.22 11.84
N GLY A 164 4.02 7.48 11.83
CA GLY A 164 4.12 6.16 11.21
C GLY A 164 4.36 6.13 9.70
N GLU A 165 4.14 7.22 8.96
CA GLU A 165 4.36 7.29 7.50
C GLU A 165 5.65 8.05 7.17
N PRO A 166 6.67 7.38 6.59
CA PRO A 166 7.88 8.06 6.16
C PRO A 166 7.63 8.88 4.89
N THR A 167 8.18 10.09 4.87
CA THR A 167 8.13 10.99 3.72
C THR A 167 9.51 11.54 3.37
N ALA A 168 9.70 11.94 2.11
CA ALA A 168 10.91 12.60 1.66
C ALA A 168 10.61 13.59 0.53
N ASP A 169 11.51 14.54 0.33
CA ASP A 169 11.62 15.25 -0.94
C ASP A 169 12.47 14.39 -1.88
N ILE A 170 11.98 14.12 -3.08
CA ILE A 170 12.65 13.29 -4.07
C ILE A 170 13.08 14.17 -5.24
N THR A 171 14.38 14.22 -5.49
CA THR A 171 14.96 14.92 -6.65
C THR A 171 15.41 13.90 -7.67
N VAL A 172 14.99 14.06 -8.92
CA VAL A 172 15.46 13.28 -10.06
C VAL A 172 16.06 14.17 -11.12
N ARG A 173 17.04 13.63 -11.86
CA ARG A 173 17.73 14.32 -12.95
C ARG A 173 17.76 13.44 -14.20
N THR A 174 17.90 14.07 -15.37
CA THR A 174 18.06 13.36 -16.65
C THR A 174 19.09 12.24 -16.51
N SER A 175 18.73 11.04 -16.92
CA SER A 175 19.54 9.85 -16.68
C SER A 175 19.69 8.98 -17.93
N SER A 176 20.85 8.32 -18.06
CA SER A 176 21.05 7.25 -19.04
C SER A 176 20.57 5.94 -18.44
N LEU A 177 19.34 5.59 -18.75
CA LEU A 177 18.68 4.43 -18.16
C LEU A 177 19.05 3.13 -18.86
N LYS A 178 19.05 2.03 -18.12
CA LYS A 178 19.23 0.66 -18.61
C LYS A 178 18.09 -0.24 -18.15
N GLY A 179 17.82 -1.29 -18.92
CA GLY A 179 16.76 -2.25 -18.55
C GLY A 179 17.05 -2.98 -17.25
N CYS A 180 16.00 -3.37 -16.56
CA CYS A 180 16.06 -4.23 -15.38
C CYS A 180 14.94 -5.27 -15.42
N VAL A 181 15.03 -6.29 -14.56
CA VAL A 181 14.00 -7.29 -14.37
C VAL A 181 13.09 -6.88 -13.23
N ILE A 182 11.79 -6.95 -13.46
CA ILE A 182 10.76 -6.63 -12.45
C ILE A 182 9.89 -7.88 -12.27
N GLU A 183 10.03 -8.55 -11.13
CA GLU A 183 9.33 -9.81 -10.85
C GLU A 183 9.15 -10.05 -9.35
N GLY A 184 8.27 -10.98 -8.99
CA GLY A 184 8.13 -11.44 -7.61
C GLY A 184 7.57 -10.40 -6.66
N SER A 185 8.19 -10.28 -5.49
CA SER A 185 7.68 -9.48 -4.36
C SER A 185 7.65 -7.97 -4.57
N ILE A 186 8.34 -7.44 -5.58
CA ILE A 186 8.30 -6.01 -5.90
C ILE A 186 6.98 -5.61 -6.58
N ILE A 187 6.33 -6.52 -7.33
CA ILE A 187 5.13 -6.21 -8.11
C ILE A 187 4.00 -5.64 -7.25
N PRO A 188 3.63 -6.22 -6.10
CA PRO A 188 2.60 -5.63 -5.23
C PRO A 188 2.91 -4.21 -4.74
N LYS A 189 4.19 -3.82 -4.68
CA LYS A 189 4.63 -2.50 -4.23
C LYS A 189 4.53 -1.41 -5.30
N LEU A 190 4.38 -1.79 -6.58
CA LEU A 190 4.42 -0.86 -7.72
C LEU A 190 3.32 -1.10 -8.77
N ILE A 191 2.30 -1.86 -8.42
CA ILE A 191 1.27 -2.27 -9.38
C ILE A 191 0.55 -1.07 -10.03
N ASP A 192 0.37 0.00 -9.28
CA ASP A 192 -0.27 1.23 -9.76
C ASP A 192 0.68 2.06 -10.65
N GLU A 193 2.00 1.86 -10.52
CA GLU A 193 3.06 2.58 -11.24
C GLU A 193 3.54 1.85 -12.51
N ILE A 194 3.04 0.64 -12.79
CA ILE A 194 3.40 -0.12 -14.00
C ILE A 194 3.29 0.70 -15.28
N PRO A 195 2.24 1.51 -15.52
CA PRO A 195 2.15 2.35 -16.72
C PRO A 195 3.28 3.38 -16.81
N ALA A 196 3.67 4.00 -15.69
CA ALA A 196 4.77 4.95 -15.65
C ALA A 196 6.12 4.27 -15.92
N ILE A 197 6.33 3.08 -15.36
CA ILE A 197 7.51 2.25 -15.61
C ILE A 197 7.60 1.82 -17.07
N ALA A 198 6.48 1.48 -17.70
CA ALA A 198 6.45 1.14 -19.13
C ALA A 198 6.94 2.31 -20.02
N VAL A 199 6.55 3.53 -19.67
CA VAL A 199 7.09 4.73 -20.35
C VAL A 199 8.60 4.86 -20.10
N LEU A 200 9.04 4.71 -18.85
CA LEU A 200 10.47 4.78 -18.50
C LEU A 200 11.30 3.75 -19.27
N ALA A 201 10.77 2.54 -19.44
CA ALA A 201 11.42 1.46 -20.14
C ALA A 201 11.66 1.77 -21.65
N CYS A 202 10.81 2.58 -22.27
CA CYS A 202 11.00 3.02 -23.65
C CYS A 202 12.25 3.88 -23.85
N PHE A 203 12.78 4.47 -22.79
CA PHE A 203 13.99 5.32 -22.81
C PHE A 203 15.23 4.60 -22.29
N ALA A 204 15.09 3.33 -21.89
CA ALA A 204 16.22 2.54 -21.39
C ALA A 204 17.06 1.96 -22.54
N ALA A 205 18.38 2.09 -22.41
CA ALA A 205 19.29 1.41 -23.34
C ALA A 205 19.31 -0.08 -22.99
N VAL A 206 18.44 -0.86 -23.54
CA VAL A 206 18.49 -2.32 -23.76
C VAL A 206 17.17 -2.95 -24.16
N SER A 207 17.28 -4.17 -24.58
CA SER A 207 16.40 -4.97 -25.38
C SER A 207 15.17 -5.55 -24.68
N TYR A 208 15.07 -5.63 -23.35
CA TYR A 208 13.92 -6.25 -22.66
C TYR A 208 13.64 -5.62 -21.29
N THR A 209 12.44 -5.08 -21.12
CA THR A 209 11.83 -4.98 -19.79
C THR A 209 10.83 -6.13 -19.69
N HIS A 210 11.06 -7.07 -18.79
CA HIS A 210 10.14 -8.18 -18.55
C HIS A 210 9.24 -7.83 -17.38
N LEU A 211 7.94 -7.81 -17.62
CA LEU A 211 6.92 -7.70 -16.60
C LEU A 211 6.13 -9.00 -16.60
N THR A 212 6.28 -9.79 -15.55
CA THR A 212 5.45 -10.97 -15.32
C THR A 212 4.40 -10.60 -14.28
N LEU A 213 3.16 -10.45 -14.71
CA LEU A 213 2.03 -10.33 -13.79
C LEU A 213 1.65 -11.72 -13.29
N PRO A 214 1.29 -11.87 -12.01
CA PRO A 214 0.80 -13.12 -11.46
C PRO A 214 -0.54 -13.53 -12.04
#